data_aefccb69d2f8514c8f85926bd45f3388
#
_entry.id   aefccb69d2f8514c8f85926bd45f3388
#
_cell.length_a   1.000
_cell.length_b   1.000
_cell.length_c   1.000
_cell.angle_alpha   90.00
_cell.angle_beta   90.00
_cell.angle_gamma   90.00
#
_symmetry.space_group_name_H-M   'P 1'
#
loop_
_entity.id
_entity.type
_entity.pdbx_description
1 polymer ?
#
loop_
_entity_poly.entity_id
_entity_poly.type
_entity_poly.pdbx_seq_one_letter_code
_entity_poly.pdbx_strand_id
1 'polypeptide(L)'
;MKMHNRIYGLILSVVLLLGISACGSDASQNAGAQEQAAPVTVSDSADSHEEAEPVEREAESSDDTGSAVVAAGERAAHKSIYTDINGDNAYIPADFTVSAKEDEQTINTGLVVIGPDGSEFVWIPTTVTGLQVRDFGSYFSGGDSFSGYYDETDLPEYQAMVASTEQYGGFYIGRFEASKGNDGLPASRRVTDSEPGQIWVQFSPQDIVTACQELYADNDTVQGFFPWGINWDTTLQWLIDSGDKESGDISDDSTSWGNYSDDSFSENARGTYTGMWEEAKACNIYDLAGDNWEWTRERNGSSYVMRGGGYNVMGGPCSGSRFPAALRDPLPGNNHHPNVTFRIGLFVM
;
A
#
# COMPACT_ATOMS: atom_id res chain seq x y z
N MET A 1 -46.27 36.91 -21.62
CA MET A 1 -47.22 35.91 -21.15
C MET A 1 -47.16 34.71 -22.12
N LYS A 2 -46.31 33.75 -21.83
CA LYS A 2 -46.30 32.40 -22.43
C LYS A 2 -45.63 31.44 -21.44
N MET A 3 -46.43 30.63 -20.77
CA MET A 3 -46.04 29.55 -19.91
C MET A 3 -45.49 28.39 -20.75
N HIS A 4 -44.33 27.84 -20.38
CA HIS A 4 -43.86 26.56 -20.90
C HIS A 4 -43.86 25.54 -19.76
N ASN A 5 -44.79 24.62 -19.86
CA ASN A 5 -44.86 23.40 -19.03
C ASN A 5 -43.68 22.48 -19.39
N ARG A 6 -42.91 22.10 -18.37
CA ARG A 6 -41.98 20.96 -18.46
C ARG A 6 -42.59 19.76 -17.74
N ILE A 7 -42.82 18.73 -18.52
CA ILE A 7 -43.29 17.43 -18.10
C ILE A 7 -42.10 16.66 -17.56
N TYR A 8 -42.15 16.22 -16.29
CA TYR A 8 -41.21 15.28 -15.71
C TYR A 8 -41.67 13.86 -16.04
N GLY A 9 -40.87 13.14 -16.83
CA GLY A 9 -41.03 11.71 -17.08
C GLY A 9 -40.46 10.90 -15.94
N LEU A 10 -41.34 10.16 -15.25
CA LEU A 10 -40.98 9.19 -14.21
C LEU A 10 -40.62 7.89 -14.92
N ILE A 11 -39.36 7.45 -14.85
CA ILE A 11 -38.96 6.11 -15.30
C ILE A 11 -39.02 5.16 -14.10
N LEU A 12 -39.96 4.26 -14.15
CA LEU A 12 -40.17 3.18 -13.17
C LEU A 12 -39.35 1.98 -13.62
N SER A 13 -38.26 1.65 -12.92
CA SER A 13 -37.51 0.41 -13.17
C SER A 13 -38.11 -0.72 -12.35
N VAL A 14 -38.60 -1.73 -13.04
CA VAL A 14 -39.12 -2.98 -12.47
C VAL A 14 -37.93 -3.92 -12.27
N VAL A 15 -37.66 -4.29 -11.02
CA VAL A 15 -36.72 -5.37 -10.69
C VAL A 15 -37.48 -6.68 -10.65
N LEU A 16 -37.09 -7.60 -11.53
CA LEU A 16 -37.63 -8.96 -11.62
C LEU A 16 -36.80 -9.90 -10.72
N LEU A 17 -37.36 -10.33 -9.60
CA LEU A 17 -36.83 -11.39 -8.75
C LEU A 17 -37.19 -12.75 -9.34
N LEU A 18 -36.21 -13.54 -9.73
CA LEU A 18 -36.35 -14.97 -10.00
C LEU A 18 -35.69 -15.76 -8.87
N GLY A 19 -36.51 -16.29 -7.99
CA GLY A 19 -36.10 -17.29 -7.01
C GLY A 19 -36.01 -18.67 -7.67
N ILE A 20 -34.95 -19.41 -7.39
CA ILE A 20 -34.89 -20.85 -7.63
C ILE A 20 -34.53 -21.53 -6.31
N SER A 21 -35.49 -22.28 -5.81
CA SER A 21 -35.37 -23.23 -4.70
C SER A 21 -34.97 -24.59 -5.28
N ALA A 22 -33.98 -25.26 -4.69
CA ALA A 22 -33.81 -26.70 -4.86
C ALA A 22 -33.25 -27.33 -3.58
N CYS A 23 -34.09 -28.14 -2.96
CA CYS A 23 -33.75 -29.15 -1.96
C CYS A 23 -32.91 -30.29 -2.57
N GLY A 24 -32.12 -30.94 -1.71
CA GLY A 24 -31.55 -32.25 -2.00
C GLY A 24 -30.62 -32.72 -0.90
N SER A 25 -31.16 -33.41 0.10
CA SER A 25 -30.47 -34.22 1.10
C SER A 25 -29.79 -35.42 0.43
N ASP A 26 -28.61 -35.84 0.91
CA ASP A 26 -28.48 -37.21 1.44
C ASP A 26 -27.13 -37.39 2.17
N ALA A 27 -27.28 -38.05 3.31
CA ALA A 27 -26.21 -38.51 4.19
C ALA A 27 -25.65 -39.85 3.70
N SER A 28 -24.37 -40.08 3.83
CA SER A 28 -23.83 -41.44 3.92
C SER A 28 -22.58 -41.45 4.79
N GLN A 29 -22.70 -42.13 5.90
CA GLN A 29 -21.64 -42.57 6.81
C GLN A 29 -20.78 -43.61 6.11
N ASN A 30 -19.49 -43.62 6.34
CA ASN A 30 -18.78 -44.88 6.55
C ASN A 30 -17.55 -44.75 7.43
N ALA A 31 -17.39 -45.76 8.27
CA ALA A 31 -16.48 -45.87 9.39
C ALA A 31 -15.11 -46.42 9.01
N GLY A 32 -14.10 -46.03 9.77
CA GLY A 32 -13.12 -46.90 10.41
C GLY A 32 -12.04 -47.58 9.58
N ALA A 33 -10.79 -47.26 9.91
CA ALA A 33 -9.74 -48.24 10.21
C ALA A 33 -8.54 -47.55 10.85
N GLN A 34 -8.27 -47.90 12.09
CA GLN A 34 -6.99 -47.70 12.77
C GLN A 34 -6.00 -48.72 12.25
N GLU A 35 -4.77 -48.31 11.97
CA GLU A 35 -3.65 -49.26 11.83
C GLU A 35 -2.51 -48.83 12.75
N GLN A 36 -2.11 -49.81 13.59
CA GLN A 36 -1.15 -49.73 14.67
C GLN A 36 0.28 -49.67 14.16
N ALA A 37 1.09 -48.87 14.82
CA ALA A 37 2.54 -48.91 14.73
C ALA A 37 3.14 -50.14 15.41
N ALA A 38 4.12 -50.76 14.78
CA ALA A 38 5.01 -51.75 15.40
C ALA A 38 6.44 -51.16 15.53
N PRO A 39 7.18 -51.54 16.59
CA PRO A 39 8.45 -50.92 16.93
C PRO A 39 9.61 -51.57 16.20
N VAL A 40 10.60 -50.78 15.78
CA VAL A 40 11.87 -51.25 15.24
C VAL A 40 12.94 -51.13 16.31
N THR A 41 13.58 -52.27 16.56
CA THR A 41 14.64 -52.54 17.51
C THR A 41 15.97 -51.87 17.16
N VAL A 42 16.64 -51.40 18.20
CA VAL A 42 18.02 -50.94 18.24
C VAL A 42 18.95 -52.13 18.11
N SER A 43 19.97 -52.07 17.27
CA SER A 43 21.14 -52.91 17.34
C SER A 43 22.42 -52.09 17.46
N ASP A 44 23.06 -52.23 18.59
CA ASP A 44 24.43 -51.83 18.90
C ASP A 44 25.43 -52.54 17.99
N SER A 45 26.41 -51.82 17.49
CA SER A 45 27.72 -52.39 17.21
C SER A 45 28.81 -51.32 17.36
N ALA A 46 29.74 -51.65 18.20
CA ALA A 46 30.87 -50.87 18.68
C ALA A 46 32.05 -50.85 17.68
N ASP A 47 32.81 -49.78 17.82
CA ASP A 47 34.28 -49.71 17.83
C ASP A 47 35.02 -49.70 16.48
N SER A 48 35.62 -48.56 16.18
CA SER A 48 37.04 -48.45 15.81
C SER A 48 37.52 -46.98 15.89
N HIS A 49 38.43 -46.72 16.80
CA HIS A 49 39.23 -45.50 16.91
C HIS A 49 40.11 -45.33 15.67
N GLU A 50 40.01 -44.21 15.02
CA GLU A 50 41.05 -43.67 14.14
C GLU A 50 41.33 -42.22 14.55
N GLU A 51 42.54 -42.02 15.01
CA GLU A 51 43.12 -40.77 15.51
C GLU A 51 43.37 -39.83 14.29
N ALA A 52 42.57 -38.81 14.15
CA ALA A 52 42.76 -37.77 13.13
C ALA A 52 43.37 -36.52 13.79
N GLU A 53 44.47 -36.09 13.22
CA GLU A 53 45.21 -34.87 13.59
C GLU A 53 44.32 -33.60 13.56
N PRO A 54 44.64 -32.55 14.35
CA PRO A 54 43.86 -31.35 14.39
C PRO A 54 44.09 -30.51 13.12
N VAL A 55 43.08 -30.47 12.28
CA VAL A 55 43.00 -29.45 11.23
C VAL A 55 42.76 -28.10 11.92
N GLU A 56 43.75 -27.21 11.84
CA GLU A 56 43.56 -25.80 12.18
C GLU A 56 42.39 -25.25 11.34
N ARG A 57 41.24 -25.11 11.93
CA ARG A 57 40.19 -24.23 11.40
C ARG A 57 40.71 -22.79 11.56
N GLU A 58 41.08 -22.20 10.45
CA GLU A 58 41.11 -20.73 10.36
C GLU A 58 39.75 -20.26 10.89
N ALA A 59 39.79 -19.43 11.93
CA ALA A 59 38.63 -18.72 12.41
C ALA A 59 38.19 -17.82 11.26
N GLU A 60 37.11 -18.21 10.55
CA GLU A 60 36.34 -17.26 9.78
C GLU A 60 35.92 -16.19 10.76
N SER A 61 36.50 -15.00 10.58
CA SER A 61 36.06 -13.80 11.28
C SER A 61 34.58 -13.68 10.98
N SER A 62 33.75 -13.78 12.02
CA SER A 62 32.39 -13.33 11.96
C SER A 62 32.47 -11.85 11.57
N ASP A 63 32.17 -11.59 10.31
CA ASP A 63 32.03 -10.24 9.78
C ASP A 63 30.85 -9.63 10.53
N ASP A 64 31.16 -8.91 11.60
CA ASP A 64 30.27 -7.96 12.23
C ASP A 64 30.18 -6.78 11.25
N THR A 65 29.41 -6.99 10.18
CA THR A 65 29.03 -5.94 9.24
C THR A 65 28.04 -5.04 9.97
N GLY A 66 28.54 -4.15 10.81
CA GLY A 66 27.80 -3.02 11.29
C GLY A 66 27.12 -2.39 10.08
N SER A 67 25.77 -2.22 10.15
CA SER A 67 25.01 -1.64 9.03
C SER A 67 25.69 -0.36 8.58
N ALA A 68 25.93 -0.23 7.28
CA ALA A 68 26.52 0.98 6.69
C ALA A 68 25.60 2.18 7.03
N VAL A 69 26.20 3.34 7.24
CA VAL A 69 25.47 4.59 7.50
C VAL A 69 25.46 5.42 6.23
N VAL A 70 24.34 6.03 5.90
CA VAL A 70 24.19 6.94 4.77
C VAL A 70 23.71 8.30 5.25
N ALA A 71 24.21 9.38 4.67
CA ALA A 71 23.80 10.75 4.97
C ALA A 71 22.74 11.26 3.98
N ALA A 72 22.10 12.37 4.33
CA ALA A 72 21.21 13.08 3.43
C ALA A 72 21.94 13.53 2.15
N GLY A 73 21.29 13.34 1.00
CA GLY A 73 21.86 13.62 -0.31
C GLY A 73 22.81 12.54 -0.82
N GLU A 74 23.11 11.50 -0.06
CA GLU A 74 23.99 10.41 -0.45
C GLU A 74 23.21 9.20 -0.92
N ARG A 75 23.76 8.50 -1.92
CA ARG A 75 23.26 7.22 -2.42
C ARG A 75 23.83 6.08 -1.58
N ALA A 76 22.99 5.22 -1.08
CA ALA A 76 23.38 4.04 -0.34
C ALA A 76 24.04 3.02 -1.29
N ALA A 77 25.31 2.69 -1.06
CA ALA A 77 26.00 1.65 -1.83
C ALA A 77 25.55 0.23 -1.45
N HIS A 78 25.03 0.08 -0.24
CA HIS A 78 24.49 -1.15 0.34
C HIS A 78 23.24 -0.79 1.15
N LYS A 79 22.49 -1.77 1.62
CA LYS A 79 21.46 -1.52 2.63
C LYS A 79 22.09 -0.81 3.83
N SER A 80 21.62 0.41 4.12
CA SER A 80 22.25 1.34 5.07
C SER A 80 21.24 1.86 6.07
N ILE A 81 21.73 2.42 7.17
CA ILE A 81 20.89 3.12 8.15
C ILE A 81 21.05 4.62 7.92
N TYR A 82 19.94 5.32 7.84
CA TYR A 82 19.84 6.76 7.98
C TYR A 82 19.32 7.09 9.36
N THR A 83 19.98 8.03 10.05
CA THR A 83 19.52 8.57 11.34
C THR A 83 19.19 10.04 11.15
N ASP A 84 17.97 10.43 11.48
CA ASP A 84 17.54 11.82 11.37
C ASP A 84 18.05 12.68 12.53
N ILE A 85 17.72 13.97 12.50
CA ILE A 85 18.17 14.94 13.52
C ILE A 85 17.59 14.65 14.92
N ASN A 86 16.49 13.90 15.02
CA ASN A 86 15.86 13.50 16.27
C ASN A 86 16.47 12.21 16.84
N GLY A 87 17.29 11.51 16.06
CA GLY A 87 17.89 10.23 16.42
C GLY A 87 17.03 9.03 16.00
N ASP A 88 15.96 9.25 15.21
CA ASP A 88 15.14 8.19 14.65
C ASP A 88 15.84 7.56 13.45
N ASN A 89 15.62 6.25 13.24
CA ASN A 89 16.29 5.48 12.22
C ASN A 89 15.34 4.98 11.12
N ALA A 90 15.83 4.98 9.87
CA ALA A 90 15.21 4.31 8.74
C ALA A 90 16.26 3.47 7.98
N TYR A 91 15.83 2.33 7.43
CA TYR A 91 16.71 1.51 6.59
C TYR A 91 16.56 1.89 5.12
N ILE A 92 17.66 2.31 4.51
CA ILE A 92 17.72 2.76 3.12
C ILE A 92 18.19 1.59 2.25
N PRO A 93 17.42 1.16 1.25
CA PRO A 93 17.84 0.11 0.33
C PRO A 93 19.09 0.53 -0.47
N ALA A 94 19.85 -0.46 -0.93
CA ALA A 94 20.97 -0.21 -1.83
C ALA A 94 20.47 0.54 -3.08
N ASP A 95 21.31 1.43 -3.59
CA ASP A 95 21.04 2.29 -4.73
C ASP A 95 20.00 3.41 -4.55
N PHE A 96 19.34 3.48 -3.39
CA PHE A 96 18.46 4.59 -3.04
C PHE A 96 19.26 5.76 -2.46
N THR A 97 18.73 6.97 -2.64
CA THR A 97 19.33 8.22 -2.16
C THR A 97 18.37 8.86 -1.14
N VAL A 98 18.89 9.24 0.03
CA VAL A 98 18.12 10.09 0.96
C VAL A 98 18.02 11.49 0.37
N SER A 99 16.83 12.10 0.41
CA SER A 99 16.64 13.47 -0.11
C SER A 99 17.63 14.47 0.50
N ALA A 100 18.13 15.38 -0.34
CA ALA A 100 19.00 16.47 0.10
C ALA A 100 18.24 17.69 0.63
N LYS A 101 16.89 17.72 0.50
CA LYS A 101 16.06 18.83 0.95
C LYS A 101 15.81 18.71 2.47
N GLU A 102 16.03 19.78 3.21
CA GLU A 102 15.94 19.79 4.67
C GLU A 102 14.58 19.38 5.21
N ASP A 103 13.50 19.77 4.56
CA ASP A 103 12.12 19.44 4.93
C ASP A 103 11.70 18.00 4.59
N GLU A 104 12.58 17.24 3.94
CA GLU A 104 12.37 15.85 3.53
C GLU A 104 13.25 14.85 4.31
N GLN A 105 13.96 15.29 5.35
CA GLN A 105 14.99 14.52 6.05
C GLN A 105 14.55 13.97 7.41
N THR A 106 13.39 14.36 7.92
CA THR A 106 12.92 13.96 9.25
C THR A 106 11.85 12.88 9.14
N ILE A 107 12.03 11.77 9.86
CA ILE A 107 11.14 10.61 9.81
C ILE A 107 9.71 10.99 10.18
N ASN A 108 9.51 11.74 11.27
CA ASN A 108 8.18 12.12 11.74
C ASN A 108 7.44 13.13 10.85
N THR A 109 8.14 13.80 9.94
CA THR A 109 7.54 14.74 8.97
C THR A 109 7.57 14.22 7.54
N GLY A 110 8.00 12.97 7.34
CA GLY A 110 8.05 12.30 6.07
C GLY A 110 9.43 12.28 5.42
N LEU A 111 10.29 11.39 5.89
CA LEU A 111 11.58 11.12 5.26
C LEU A 111 11.38 10.65 3.82
N VAL A 112 11.96 11.37 2.87
CA VAL A 112 11.89 11.03 1.43
C VAL A 112 13.16 10.32 0.99
N VAL A 113 12.99 9.19 0.29
CA VAL A 113 14.06 8.51 -0.42
C VAL A 113 13.76 8.43 -1.91
N ILE A 114 14.81 8.45 -2.72
CA ILE A 114 14.73 8.50 -4.19
C ILE A 114 15.34 7.20 -4.72
N GLY A 115 14.56 6.44 -5.45
CA GLY A 115 14.98 5.22 -6.11
C GLY A 115 15.92 5.47 -7.29
N PRO A 116 16.60 4.42 -7.79
CA PRO A 116 17.57 4.55 -8.90
C PRO A 116 16.93 5.01 -10.20
N ASP A 117 15.64 4.80 -10.38
CA ASP A 117 14.85 5.28 -11.51
C ASP A 117 14.35 6.73 -11.34
N GLY A 118 14.54 7.34 -10.16
CA GLY A 118 14.04 8.66 -9.78
C GLY A 118 12.63 8.66 -9.19
N SER A 119 12.06 7.51 -8.86
CA SER A 119 10.83 7.41 -8.08
C SER A 119 11.08 7.84 -6.64
N GLU A 120 10.12 8.54 -6.04
CA GLU A 120 10.22 9.07 -4.68
C GLU A 120 9.27 8.32 -3.74
N PHE A 121 9.76 7.97 -2.55
CA PHE A 121 9.04 7.22 -1.54
C PHE A 121 9.18 7.88 -0.18
N VAL A 122 8.18 7.71 0.66
CA VAL A 122 8.17 8.19 2.04
C VAL A 122 8.24 7.00 2.99
N TRP A 123 9.15 7.08 3.97
CA TRP A 123 9.26 6.09 5.04
C TRP A 123 8.12 6.23 6.03
N ILE A 124 7.39 5.15 6.26
CA ILE A 124 6.32 5.04 7.26
C ILE A 124 6.85 4.25 8.45
N PRO A 125 7.26 4.92 9.53
CA PRO A 125 7.75 4.25 10.72
C PRO A 125 6.59 3.54 11.41
N THR A 126 6.76 2.27 11.68
CA THR A 126 5.78 1.49 12.44
C THR A 126 6.41 0.22 13.00
N THR A 127 5.77 -0.37 13.99
CA THR A 127 6.12 -1.69 14.52
C THR A 127 5.10 -2.72 14.01
N VAL A 128 5.38 -4.00 14.15
CA VAL A 128 4.42 -5.05 13.81
C VAL A 128 3.09 -4.91 14.57
N THR A 129 3.14 -4.38 15.80
CA THR A 129 1.93 -4.10 16.60
C THR A 129 1.24 -2.80 16.18
N GLY A 130 1.94 -1.89 15.54
CA GLY A 130 1.41 -0.66 14.94
C GLY A 130 0.82 -0.88 13.55
N LEU A 131 1.29 -1.93 12.86
CA LEU A 131 0.78 -2.35 11.56
C LEU A 131 -0.59 -3.02 11.75
N GLN A 132 -1.66 -2.24 11.63
CA GLN A 132 -3.03 -2.68 11.94
C GLN A 132 -4.03 -2.15 10.93
N VAL A 133 -4.98 -2.99 10.55
CA VAL A 133 -6.20 -2.55 9.87
C VAL A 133 -7.05 -1.78 10.88
N ARG A 134 -7.56 -0.59 10.51
CA ARG A 134 -8.30 0.31 11.39
C ARG A 134 -9.67 0.67 10.83
N ASP A 135 -10.65 0.72 11.72
CA ASP A 135 -11.97 1.24 11.39
C ASP A 135 -12.00 2.76 11.62
N PHE A 136 -11.91 3.51 10.53
CA PHE A 136 -12.10 4.97 10.56
C PHE A 136 -13.57 5.37 10.37
N GLY A 137 -14.50 4.41 10.20
CA GLY A 137 -15.92 4.69 10.06
C GLY A 137 -16.37 5.22 8.70
N SER A 138 -15.48 5.25 7.71
CA SER A 138 -15.74 5.84 6.39
C SER A 138 -15.98 4.77 5.33
N TYR A 139 -17.23 4.66 4.83
CA TYR A 139 -17.66 3.67 3.84
C TYR A 139 -18.55 4.30 2.77
N PHE A 140 -18.34 3.94 1.51
CA PHE A 140 -19.12 4.49 0.38
C PHE A 140 -20.60 4.09 0.45
N SER A 141 -20.88 2.85 0.79
CA SER A 141 -22.25 2.33 0.88
C SER A 141 -22.75 2.36 2.31
N GLY A 142 -23.86 3.04 2.56
CA GLY A 142 -24.44 3.21 3.91
C GLY A 142 -24.93 1.93 4.60
N GLY A 143 -24.67 0.74 4.04
CA GLY A 143 -24.94 -0.57 4.62
C GLY A 143 -23.69 -1.39 4.89
N ASP A 144 -22.52 -0.88 4.51
CA ASP A 144 -21.25 -1.56 4.74
C ASP A 144 -20.86 -1.47 6.22
N SER A 145 -20.12 -2.46 6.66
CA SER A 145 -19.54 -2.50 7.99
C SER A 145 -18.09 -2.94 7.89
N PHE A 146 -17.27 -2.49 8.82
CA PHE A 146 -15.84 -2.82 8.87
C PHE A 146 -15.56 -4.33 8.80
N SER A 147 -16.42 -5.14 9.38
CA SER A 147 -16.26 -6.60 9.41
C SER A 147 -16.26 -7.28 8.03
N GLY A 148 -16.69 -6.57 6.98
CA GLY A 148 -16.65 -7.08 5.59
C GLY A 148 -15.33 -6.87 4.89
N TYR A 149 -14.44 -6.04 5.45
CA TYR A 149 -13.15 -5.67 4.86
C TYR A 149 -12.02 -6.49 5.47
N TYR A 150 -11.09 -6.98 4.63
CA TYR A 150 -9.96 -7.80 5.07
C TYR A 150 -8.81 -7.78 4.08
N ASP A 151 -7.61 -8.06 4.58
CA ASP A 151 -6.43 -8.35 3.78
C ASP A 151 -6.21 -9.87 3.67
N GLU A 152 -5.70 -10.33 2.53
CA GLU A 152 -5.36 -11.74 2.30
C GLU A 152 -4.04 -12.08 2.99
N THR A 153 -4.09 -12.33 4.30
CA THR A 153 -2.90 -12.46 5.17
C THR A 153 -2.08 -13.74 4.96
N ASP A 154 -2.65 -14.75 4.29
CA ASP A 154 -1.97 -16.01 3.99
C ASP A 154 -1.03 -15.92 2.77
N LEU A 155 -1.03 -14.80 2.07
CA LEU A 155 -0.16 -14.60 0.91
C LEU A 155 1.31 -14.46 1.35
N PRO A 156 2.25 -15.13 0.65
CA PRO A 156 3.68 -15.05 0.98
C PRO A 156 4.21 -13.61 1.00
N GLU A 157 3.76 -12.76 0.09
CA GLU A 157 4.18 -11.36 0.00
C GLU A 157 3.68 -10.54 1.20
N TYR A 158 2.47 -10.81 1.70
CA TYR A 158 1.96 -10.18 2.91
C TYR A 158 2.83 -10.56 4.12
N GLN A 159 3.12 -11.85 4.27
CA GLN A 159 3.97 -12.36 5.35
C GLN A 159 5.39 -11.77 5.28
N ALA A 160 5.96 -11.65 4.09
CA ALA A 160 7.28 -11.03 3.88
C ALA A 160 7.27 -9.54 4.27
N MET A 161 6.26 -8.78 3.90
CA MET A 161 6.10 -7.38 4.27
C MET A 161 5.98 -7.22 5.80
N VAL A 162 5.19 -8.08 6.47
CA VAL A 162 5.06 -8.07 7.94
C VAL A 162 6.40 -8.39 8.62
N ALA A 163 7.10 -9.42 8.15
CA ALA A 163 8.42 -9.80 8.68
C ALA A 163 9.47 -8.69 8.49
N SER A 164 9.44 -8.02 7.33
CA SER A 164 10.28 -6.84 7.07
C SER A 164 9.97 -5.70 8.04
N THR A 165 8.68 -5.40 8.26
CA THR A 165 8.27 -4.37 9.21
C THR A 165 8.74 -4.67 10.62
N GLU A 166 8.69 -5.95 11.04
CA GLU A 166 9.20 -6.38 12.35
C GLU A 166 10.71 -6.17 12.46
N GLN A 167 11.45 -6.48 11.41
CA GLN A 167 12.90 -6.40 11.39
C GLN A 167 13.43 -4.97 11.26
N TYR A 168 12.80 -4.14 10.44
CA TYR A 168 13.33 -2.85 10.01
C TYR A 168 12.54 -1.65 10.55
N GLY A 169 11.40 -1.86 11.21
CA GLY A 169 10.65 -0.82 11.89
C GLY A 169 9.80 0.07 10.97
N GLY A 170 9.43 -0.41 9.77
CA GLY A 170 8.58 0.35 8.86
C GLY A 170 8.55 -0.19 7.43
N PHE A 171 7.91 0.56 6.56
CA PHE A 171 7.83 0.32 5.12
C PHE A 171 7.85 1.66 4.36
N TYR A 172 7.98 1.60 3.06
CA TYR A 172 7.89 2.78 2.20
C TYR A 172 6.56 2.81 1.45
N ILE A 173 6.02 4.02 1.26
CA ILE A 173 4.90 4.26 0.35
C ILE A 173 5.29 5.28 -0.71
N GLY A 174 4.79 5.14 -1.92
CA GLY A 174 5.02 6.09 -3.00
C GLY A 174 4.60 7.50 -2.58
N ARG A 175 5.48 8.47 -2.78
CA ARG A 175 5.23 9.89 -2.50
C ARG A 175 4.08 10.44 -3.33
N PHE A 176 3.94 9.92 -4.55
CA PHE A 176 2.93 10.30 -5.55
C PHE A 176 2.10 9.09 -5.95
N GLU A 177 0.93 9.34 -6.53
CA GLU A 177 0.20 8.31 -7.26
C GLU A 177 1.08 7.70 -8.35
N ALA A 178 0.83 6.43 -8.71
CA ALA A 178 1.65 5.76 -9.71
C ALA A 178 1.54 6.42 -11.08
N SER A 179 2.67 6.72 -11.66
CA SER A 179 2.84 7.15 -13.05
C SER A 179 3.54 6.08 -13.86
N LYS A 180 3.49 6.21 -15.18
CA LYS A 180 4.14 5.26 -16.08
C LYS A 180 5.62 5.59 -16.22
N GLY A 181 6.49 4.68 -15.78
CA GLY A 181 7.93 4.77 -15.99
C GLY A 181 8.34 4.59 -17.45
N ASN A 182 9.57 5.00 -17.78
CA ASN A 182 10.13 4.90 -19.14
C ASN A 182 10.40 3.44 -19.56
N ASP A 183 10.57 2.56 -18.60
CA ASP A 183 10.79 1.12 -18.74
C ASP A 183 9.50 0.31 -18.87
N GLY A 184 8.35 0.99 -18.70
CA GLY A 184 7.03 0.36 -18.69
C GLY A 184 6.59 -0.16 -17.32
N LEU A 185 7.42 0.01 -16.28
CA LEU A 185 7.08 -0.27 -14.89
C LEU A 185 6.44 0.95 -14.21
N PRO A 186 5.77 0.77 -13.06
CA PRO A 186 5.22 1.90 -12.32
C PRO A 186 6.33 2.76 -11.72
N ALA A 187 6.09 4.06 -11.62
CA ALA A 187 6.98 5.02 -11.00
C ALA A 187 6.20 5.93 -10.06
N SER A 188 6.79 6.29 -8.92
CA SER A 188 6.26 7.30 -8.01
C SER A 188 6.95 8.63 -8.28
N ARG A 189 6.42 9.42 -9.23
CA ARG A 189 7.01 10.68 -9.66
C ARG A 189 5.95 11.76 -9.76
N ARG A 190 6.36 13.00 -9.52
CA ARG A 190 5.52 14.16 -9.77
C ARG A 190 5.09 14.20 -11.25
N VAL A 191 3.82 14.47 -11.49
CA VAL A 191 3.27 14.67 -12.83
C VAL A 191 2.52 16.00 -12.86
N THR A 192 3.05 16.97 -13.59
CA THR A 192 2.51 18.34 -13.73
C THR A 192 2.74 18.84 -15.15
N ASP A 193 2.30 20.06 -15.45
CA ASP A 193 2.61 20.71 -16.75
C ASP A 193 4.11 20.92 -16.97
N SER A 194 4.88 21.16 -15.89
CA SER A 194 6.33 21.34 -15.94
C SER A 194 7.11 20.04 -15.86
N GLU A 195 6.54 19.01 -15.31
CA GLU A 195 7.10 17.67 -15.18
C GLU A 195 6.15 16.65 -15.85
N PRO A 196 6.13 16.60 -17.20
CA PRO A 196 5.15 15.82 -17.92
C PRO A 196 5.34 14.33 -17.72
N GLY A 197 4.23 13.64 -17.53
CA GLY A 197 4.15 12.20 -17.33
C GLY A 197 2.75 11.69 -17.63
N GLN A 198 2.48 10.46 -17.29
CA GLN A 198 1.17 9.86 -17.41
C GLN A 198 0.84 9.10 -16.12
N ILE A 199 -0.23 9.55 -15.45
CA ILE A 199 -0.79 8.77 -14.33
C ILE A 199 -1.23 7.40 -14.85
N TRP A 200 -0.90 6.37 -14.09
CA TRP A 200 -1.18 5.00 -14.49
C TRP A 200 -2.57 4.58 -14.03
N VAL A 201 -3.52 4.73 -14.91
CA VAL A 201 -4.94 4.36 -14.73
C VAL A 201 -5.33 3.23 -15.68
N GLN A 202 -6.54 2.69 -15.52
CA GLN A 202 -7.11 1.62 -16.38
C GLN A 202 -6.41 0.26 -16.23
N PHE A 203 -5.88 -0.03 -15.04
CA PHE A 203 -5.31 -1.33 -14.68
C PHE A 203 -6.26 -2.12 -13.78
N SER A 204 -6.21 -3.44 -13.91
CA SER A 204 -6.81 -4.31 -12.91
C SER A 204 -5.87 -4.44 -11.69
N PRO A 205 -6.39 -4.65 -10.48
CA PRO A 205 -5.56 -4.93 -9.32
C PRO A 205 -4.56 -6.09 -9.52
N GLN A 206 -4.91 -7.07 -10.34
CA GLN A 206 -4.01 -8.20 -10.62
C GLN A 206 -2.80 -7.79 -11.47
N ASP A 207 -2.99 -6.87 -12.45
CA ASP A 207 -1.89 -6.33 -13.24
C ASP A 207 -0.96 -5.48 -12.36
N ILE A 208 -1.54 -4.73 -11.40
CA ILE A 208 -0.77 -3.91 -10.45
C ILE A 208 0.13 -4.77 -9.56
N VAL A 209 -0.37 -5.93 -9.08
CA VAL A 209 0.45 -6.86 -8.27
C VAL A 209 1.73 -7.23 -9.03
N THR A 210 1.59 -7.67 -10.28
CA THR A 210 2.73 -8.07 -11.11
C THR A 210 3.69 -6.91 -11.35
N ALA A 211 3.17 -5.75 -11.74
CA ALA A 211 3.97 -4.58 -12.04
C ALA A 211 4.77 -4.08 -10.82
N CYS A 212 4.16 -4.08 -9.63
CA CYS A 212 4.86 -3.71 -8.39
C CYS A 212 5.93 -4.74 -7.99
N GLN A 213 5.70 -6.03 -8.21
CA GLN A 213 6.69 -7.07 -7.92
C GLN A 213 7.89 -7.06 -8.86
N GLU A 214 7.70 -6.61 -10.11
CA GLU A 214 8.78 -6.47 -11.08
C GLU A 214 9.63 -5.22 -10.82
N LEU A 215 9.09 -4.24 -10.10
CA LEU A 215 9.83 -3.02 -9.75
C LEU A 215 10.96 -3.34 -8.77
N TYR A 216 12.19 -3.03 -9.18
CA TYR A 216 13.43 -3.31 -8.44
C TYR A 216 13.70 -4.80 -8.18
N ALA A 217 13.17 -5.72 -9.01
CA ALA A 217 13.36 -7.17 -8.83
C ALA A 217 14.83 -7.63 -8.82
N ASP A 218 15.73 -6.85 -9.41
CA ASP A 218 17.18 -7.12 -9.40
C ASP A 218 17.91 -6.56 -8.15
N ASN A 219 17.19 -5.88 -7.23
CA ASN A 219 17.75 -5.33 -6.00
C ASN A 219 17.38 -6.21 -4.80
N ASP A 220 18.36 -6.92 -4.25
CA ASP A 220 18.18 -7.86 -3.14
C ASP A 220 17.92 -7.21 -1.77
N THR A 221 17.89 -5.88 -1.70
CA THR A 221 17.67 -5.13 -0.45
C THR A 221 16.28 -4.49 -0.35
N VAL A 222 15.46 -4.60 -1.40
CA VAL A 222 14.12 -4.01 -1.43
C VAL A 222 13.19 -4.82 -2.32
N GLN A 223 11.94 -4.89 -1.98
CA GLN A 223 10.89 -5.45 -2.82
C GLN A 223 9.73 -4.49 -2.97
N GLY A 224 9.30 -4.30 -4.23
CA GLY A 224 8.08 -3.58 -4.55
C GLY A 224 6.83 -4.41 -4.27
N PHE A 225 5.79 -3.77 -3.77
CA PHE A 225 4.50 -4.42 -3.55
C PHE A 225 3.33 -3.47 -3.81
N PHE A 226 2.19 -4.06 -4.09
CA PHE A 226 0.91 -3.36 -4.16
C PHE A 226 0.32 -3.27 -2.75
N PRO A 227 0.11 -2.06 -2.15
CA PRO A 227 -0.29 -1.88 -0.77
C PRO A 227 -1.61 -2.57 -0.43
N TRP A 228 -1.64 -3.19 0.75
CA TRP A 228 -2.85 -3.71 1.39
C TRP A 228 -3.60 -2.61 2.15
N GLY A 229 -4.80 -2.90 2.61
CA GLY A 229 -5.57 -2.03 3.47
C GLY A 229 -4.82 -1.67 4.75
N ILE A 230 -4.09 -2.62 5.34
CA ILE A 230 -3.26 -2.42 6.52
C ILE A 230 -2.17 -1.36 6.32
N ASN A 231 -1.54 -1.30 5.13
CA ASN A 231 -0.53 -0.28 4.83
C ASN A 231 -1.17 1.10 4.70
N TRP A 232 -2.32 1.20 4.03
CA TRP A 232 -3.09 2.43 3.92
C TRP A 232 -3.50 2.96 5.29
N ASP A 233 -4.14 2.12 6.10
CA ASP A 233 -4.61 2.49 7.43
C ASP A 233 -3.47 2.87 8.38
N THR A 234 -2.33 2.16 8.29
CA THR A 234 -1.13 2.49 9.07
C THR A 234 -0.55 3.84 8.64
N THR A 235 -0.54 4.14 7.34
CA THR A 235 -0.10 5.45 6.83
C THR A 235 -1.00 6.57 7.36
N LEU A 236 -2.32 6.42 7.28
CA LEU A 236 -3.26 7.41 7.80
C LEU A 236 -3.13 7.60 9.32
N GLN A 237 -2.95 6.51 10.07
CA GLN A 237 -2.72 6.60 11.52
C GLN A 237 -1.42 7.33 11.85
N TRP A 238 -0.36 7.06 11.07
CA TRP A 238 0.90 7.78 11.26
C TRP A 238 0.75 9.29 11.01
N LEU A 239 -0.05 9.73 10.04
CA LEU A 239 -0.36 11.16 9.85
C LEU A 239 -1.03 11.77 11.09
N ILE A 240 -1.89 11.02 11.77
CA ILE A 240 -2.51 11.45 13.04
C ILE A 240 -1.46 11.48 14.16
N ASP A 241 -0.69 10.43 14.32
CA ASP A 241 0.29 10.27 15.40
C ASP A 241 1.44 11.30 15.29
N SER A 242 1.82 11.69 14.08
CA SER A 242 2.80 12.75 13.80
C SER A 242 2.25 14.16 14.09
N GLY A 243 0.94 14.31 14.22
CA GLY A 243 0.27 15.59 14.41
C GLY A 243 0.11 16.41 13.13
N ASP A 244 0.36 15.82 11.96
CA ASP A 244 0.14 16.50 10.65
C ASP A 244 -1.34 16.62 10.31
N LYS A 245 -2.14 15.61 10.67
CA LYS A 245 -3.60 15.59 10.49
C LYS A 245 -4.31 15.20 11.78
N GLU A 246 -5.52 15.72 11.95
CA GLU A 246 -6.44 15.26 13.00
C GLU A 246 -7.27 14.06 12.50
N SER A 247 -7.85 13.29 13.42
CA SER A 247 -8.69 12.13 13.06
C SER A 247 -9.85 12.52 12.16
N GLY A 248 -10.49 13.68 12.42
CA GLY A 248 -11.58 14.21 11.60
C GLY A 248 -11.16 14.57 10.18
N ASP A 249 -9.93 15.06 9.99
CA ASP A 249 -9.38 15.34 8.64
C ASP A 249 -9.24 14.06 7.81
N ILE A 250 -9.03 12.93 8.47
CA ILE A 250 -8.84 11.64 7.82
C ILE A 250 -10.16 10.93 7.56
N SER A 251 -11.10 10.97 8.53
CA SER A 251 -12.32 10.15 8.50
C SER A 251 -13.59 10.88 8.09
N ASP A 252 -13.67 12.18 8.38
CA ASP A 252 -14.93 12.92 8.25
C ASP A 252 -14.91 13.94 7.10
N ASP A 253 -13.84 14.74 7.01
CA ASP A 253 -13.71 15.77 5.98
C ASP A 253 -12.26 16.07 5.62
N SER A 254 -11.81 15.56 4.50
CA SER A 254 -10.47 15.80 3.95
C SER A 254 -10.40 17.01 2.99
N THR A 255 -11.45 17.84 2.86
CA THR A 255 -11.52 18.95 1.90
C THR A 255 -10.36 19.94 2.08
N SER A 256 -9.93 20.19 3.32
CA SER A 256 -8.90 21.21 3.61
C SER A 256 -7.49 20.84 3.11
N TRP A 257 -7.25 19.58 2.77
CA TRP A 257 -5.94 19.07 2.35
C TRP A 257 -5.99 18.07 1.20
N GLY A 258 -7.15 17.83 0.62
CA GLY A 258 -7.36 16.89 -0.47
C GLY A 258 -7.62 17.55 -1.81
N ASN A 259 -7.26 16.90 -2.89
CA ASN A 259 -7.43 17.37 -4.26
C ASN A 259 -8.83 17.02 -4.77
N TYR A 260 -9.85 17.85 -4.45
CA TYR A 260 -11.25 17.63 -4.80
C TYR A 260 -11.79 18.72 -5.74
N SER A 261 -12.82 18.42 -6.52
CA SER A 261 -13.38 19.33 -7.51
C SER A 261 -14.22 20.48 -6.94
N ASP A 262 -14.63 20.40 -5.68
CA ASP A 262 -15.34 21.46 -4.97
C ASP A 262 -14.44 22.33 -4.09
N ASP A 263 -13.14 22.10 -4.16
CA ASP A 263 -12.14 22.85 -3.40
C ASP A 263 -11.74 24.15 -4.10
N SER A 264 -11.44 25.19 -3.30
CA SER A 264 -11.07 26.52 -3.79
C SER A 264 -9.67 26.58 -4.40
N PHE A 265 -8.74 25.65 -4.05
CA PHE A 265 -7.42 25.61 -4.67
C PHE A 265 -7.36 24.71 -5.90
N SER A 266 -8.39 23.91 -6.14
CA SER A 266 -8.42 22.93 -7.21
C SER A 266 -9.29 23.31 -8.41
N GLU A 267 -9.48 24.62 -8.70
CA GLU A 267 -10.24 25.07 -9.90
C GLU A 267 -9.77 24.41 -11.21
N ASN A 268 -8.54 23.85 -11.20
CA ASN A 268 -7.95 23.07 -12.28
C ASN A 268 -7.60 21.65 -11.88
N ALA A 269 -8.09 21.16 -10.72
CA ALA A 269 -7.85 19.77 -10.29
C ALA A 269 -8.32 18.83 -11.40
N ARG A 270 -7.46 17.93 -11.77
CA ARG A 270 -7.69 16.96 -12.83
C ARG A 270 -6.94 15.72 -12.40
N GLY A 271 -7.58 14.58 -12.37
CA GLY A 271 -6.94 13.29 -12.15
C GLY A 271 -5.89 12.91 -13.21
N THR A 272 -5.18 13.91 -13.72
CA THR A 272 -4.08 13.79 -14.70
C THR A 272 -2.75 14.25 -14.13
N TYR A 273 -2.75 14.83 -12.93
CA TYR A 273 -1.56 15.34 -12.25
C TYR A 273 -1.47 14.71 -10.86
N THR A 274 -0.27 14.52 -10.35
CA THR A 274 -0.01 14.18 -8.96
C THR A 274 1.14 15.02 -8.44
N GLY A 275 1.04 15.46 -7.19
CA GLY A 275 2.03 16.35 -6.58
C GLY A 275 2.00 17.77 -7.11
N MET A 276 0.91 18.21 -7.71
CA MET A 276 0.79 19.56 -8.26
C MET A 276 0.57 20.61 -7.17
N TRP A 277 -0.21 20.26 -6.14
CA TRP A 277 -0.66 21.17 -5.11
C TRP A 277 0.05 20.88 -3.78
N GLU A 278 0.77 21.86 -3.25
CA GLU A 278 1.46 21.72 -1.94
C GLU A 278 0.45 21.56 -0.79
N GLU A 279 -0.75 22.07 -0.94
CA GLU A 279 -1.86 21.94 -0.01
C GLU A 279 -2.36 20.49 0.09
N ALA A 280 -2.23 19.71 -0.98
CA ALA A 280 -2.61 18.30 -1.02
C ALA A 280 -1.49 17.36 -0.50
N LYS A 281 -0.57 17.89 0.30
CA LYS A 281 0.56 17.17 0.89
C LYS A 281 0.34 16.91 2.38
N ALA A 282 0.60 15.69 2.81
CA ALA A 282 0.65 15.30 4.23
C ALA A 282 1.94 14.52 4.49
N CYS A 283 2.77 14.97 5.42
CA CYS A 283 4.09 14.37 5.72
C CYS A 283 4.85 13.96 4.45
N ASN A 284 4.96 14.87 3.49
CA ASN A 284 5.62 14.66 2.18
C ASN A 284 4.95 13.64 1.24
N ILE A 285 3.78 13.11 1.55
CA ILE A 285 2.97 12.29 0.64
C ILE A 285 1.90 13.19 0.01
N TYR A 286 1.77 13.14 -1.31
CA TYR A 286 0.79 13.93 -2.06
C TYR A 286 -0.45 13.10 -2.39
N ASP A 287 -1.58 13.77 -2.47
CA ASP A 287 -2.84 13.26 -3.03
C ASP A 287 -3.35 11.95 -2.38
N LEU A 288 -3.12 11.76 -1.04
CA LEU A 288 -3.75 10.68 -0.27
C LEU A 288 -5.25 10.91 -0.08
N ALA A 289 -5.70 12.13 -0.33
CA ALA A 289 -7.08 12.54 -0.28
C ALA A 289 -7.45 13.22 -1.60
N GLY A 290 -8.44 12.68 -2.30
CA GLY A 290 -8.86 13.21 -3.61
C GLY A 290 -7.96 12.77 -4.76
N ASP A 291 -7.88 13.57 -5.81
CA ASP A 291 -7.25 13.31 -7.11
C ASP A 291 -7.81 12.05 -7.79
N ASN A 292 -7.08 10.95 -7.86
CA ASN A 292 -7.63 9.69 -8.33
C ASN A 292 -7.90 8.73 -7.16
N TRP A 293 -8.96 7.95 -7.28
CA TRP A 293 -9.12 6.79 -6.42
C TRP A 293 -7.92 5.87 -6.53
N GLU A 294 -7.51 5.26 -5.43
CA GLU A 294 -6.37 4.36 -5.41
C GLU A 294 -6.77 2.93 -5.05
N TRP A 295 -6.51 1.99 -5.96
CA TRP A 295 -6.64 0.58 -5.65
C TRP A 295 -5.74 0.17 -4.49
N THR A 296 -6.25 -0.73 -3.65
CA THR A 296 -5.46 -1.50 -2.66
C THR A 296 -5.73 -2.99 -2.83
N ARG A 297 -4.90 -3.83 -2.19
CA ARG A 297 -5.16 -5.28 -2.10
C ARG A 297 -6.20 -5.63 -1.03
N GLU A 298 -6.71 -4.65 -0.28
CA GLU A 298 -7.83 -4.85 0.65
C GLU A 298 -9.04 -5.42 -0.10
N ARG A 299 -9.79 -6.30 0.56
CA ARG A 299 -10.92 -7.02 -0.02
C ARG A 299 -12.21 -6.71 0.73
N ASN A 300 -13.31 -6.74 -0.03
CA ASN A 300 -14.65 -6.87 0.50
C ASN A 300 -15.37 -7.93 -0.36
N GLY A 301 -15.52 -9.14 0.17
CA GLY A 301 -15.96 -10.29 -0.61
C GLY A 301 -15.04 -10.57 -1.81
N SER A 302 -15.59 -10.54 -3.02
CA SER A 302 -14.82 -10.71 -4.26
C SER A 302 -14.26 -9.41 -4.85
N SER A 303 -14.61 -8.26 -4.26
CA SER A 303 -14.16 -6.94 -4.71
C SER A 303 -12.81 -6.56 -4.11
N TYR A 304 -12.04 -5.75 -4.81
CA TYR A 304 -10.94 -4.99 -4.26
C TYR A 304 -11.45 -3.66 -3.73
N VAL A 305 -10.70 -3.01 -2.85
CA VAL A 305 -11.11 -1.77 -2.21
C VAL A 305 -10.30 -0.61 -2.76
N MET A 306 -11.01 0.43 -3.20
CA MET A 306 -10.43 1.72 -3.52
C MET A 306 -10.42 2.61 -2.28
N ARG A 307 -9.40 3.47 -2.17
CA ARG A 307 -9.17 4.37 -1.05
C ARG A 307 -8.93 5.80 -1.54
N GLY A 308 -8.87 6.76 -0.61
CA GLY A 308 -8.47 8.15 -0.87
C GLY A 308 -9.56 9.08 -1.35
N GLY A 309 -10.64 8.54 -1.90
CA GLY A 309 -11.60 9.36 -2.65
C GLY A 309 -11.04 9.76 -4.02
N GLY A 310 -11.75 10.57 -4.75
CA GLY A 310 -11.31 11.01 -6.05
C GLY A 310 -11.77 12.42 -6.39
N TYR A 311 -11.09 13.07 -7.33
CA TYR A 311 -11.42 14.37 -7.86
C TYR A 311 -12.88 14.46 -8.37
N ASN A 312 -13.33 13.43 -9.07
CA ASN A 312 -14.72 13.32 -9.49
C ASN A 312 -15.26 11.89 -9.41
N VAL A 313 -16.57 11.75 -9.28
CA VAL A 313 -17.28 10.47 -9.40
C VAL A 313 -18.23 10.54 -10.59
N MET A 314 -18.00 9.71 -11.62
CA MET A 314 -18.85 9.61 -12.82
C MET A 314 -19.18 10.97 -13.46
N GLY A 315 -18.22 11.92 -13.43
CA GLY A 315 -18.40 13.26 -13.99
C GLY A 315 -19.17 14.26 -13.10
N GLY A 316 -19.40 13.91 -11.83
CA GLY A 316 -19.94 14.82 -10.82
C GLY A 316 -18.86 15.28 -9.84
N PRO A 317 -19.06 16.42 -9.16
CA PRO A 317 -18.11 16.93 -8.19
C PRO A 317 -17.97 16.01 -6.98
N CYS A 318 -16.75 15.89 -6.47
CA CYS A 318 -16.42 15.23 -5.22
C CYS A 318 -15.99 16.26 -4.18
N SER A 319 -16.27 15.94 -2.92
CA SER A 319 -15.81 16.69 -1.75
C SER A 319 -15.09 15.77 -0.77
N GLY A 320 -14.16 16.32 0.00
CA GLY A 320 -13.48 15.61 1.05
C GLY A 320 -14.40 15.14 2.19
N SER A 321 -15.52 15.85 2.41
CA SER A 321 -16.53 15.45 3.39
C SER A 321 -17.37 14.25 2.94
N ARG A 322 -17.46 13.99 1.65
CA ARG A 322 -18.17 12.81 1.11
C ARG A 322 -17.23 11.64 0.84
N PHE A 323 -16.00 11.93 0.50
CA PHE A 323 -15.00 10.94 0.09
C PHE A 323 -13.67 11.20 0.80
N PRO A 324 -13.62 11.12 2.16
CA PRO A 324 -12.41 11.41 2.90
C PRO A 324 -11.31 10.36 2.64
N ALA A 325 -10.07 10.69 3.01
CA ALA A 325 -8.89 9.84 2.78
C ALA A 325 -9.05 8.40 3.27
N ALA A 326 -9.78 8.21 4.38
CA ALA A 326 -10.03 6.88 4.95
C ALA A 326 -11.12 6.09 4.25
N LEU A 327 -11.85 6.69 3.29
CA LEU A 327 -13.01 6.03 2.66
C LEU A 327 -12.62 4.69 2.04
N ARG A 328 -13.51 3.71 2.21
CA ARG A 328 -13.47 2.39 1.58
C ARG A 328 -14.59 2.28 0.56
N ASP A 329 -14.23 2.07 -0.70
CA ASP A 329 -15.18 1.83 -1.79
C ASP A 329 -14.85 0.52 -2.51
N PRO A 330 -15.60 -0.56 -2.29
CA PRO A 330 -15.35 -1.84 -2.93
C PRO A 330 -15.81 -1.84 -4.39
N LEU A 331 -14.92 -2.22 -5.30
CA LEU A 331 -15.23 -2.33 -6.72
C LEU A 331 -14.73 -3.67 -7.29
N PRO A 332 -15.48 -4.33 -8.20
CA PRO A 332 -15.01 -5.55 -8.85
C PRO A 332 -13.66 -5.35 -9.56
N GLY A 333 -12.69 -6.23 -9.27
CA GLY A 333 -11.30 -6.10 -9.72
C GLY A 333 -11.06 -6.32 -11.22
N ASN A 334 -12.09 -6.61 -12.02
CA ASN A 334 -12.00 -6.68 -13.48
C ASN A 334 -12.32 -5.33 -14.16
N ASN A 335 -12.56 -4.28 -13.40
CA ASN A 335 -12.85 -2.96 -13.92
C ASN A 335 -11.55 -2.20 -14.21
N HIS A 336 -11.36 -1.84 -15.49
CA HIS A 336 -10.34 -0.89 -15.94
C HIS A 336 -10.92 0.52 -15.87
N HIS A 337 -10.85 1.13 -14.71
CA HIS A 337 -11.50 2.43 -14.47
C HIS A 337 -10.56 3.59 -14.81
N PRO A 338 -11.01 4.62 -15.56
CA PRO A 338 -10.14 5.72 -15.99
C PRO A 338 -9.72 6.68 -14.89
N ASN A 339 -10.40 6.65 -13.72
CA ASN A 339 -10.15 7.55 -12.59
C ASN A 339 -9.68 6.77 -11.36
N VAL A 340 -9.12 5.58 -11.56
CA VAL A 340 -8.56 4.77 -10.49
C VAL A 340 -7.13 4.43 -10.83
N THR A 341 -6.22 4.88 -10.01
CA THR A 341 -4.79 4.59 -10.03
C THR A 341 -4.42 3.65 -8.87
N PHE A 342 -3.19 3.67 -8.48
CA PHE A 342 -2.67 2.97 -7.30
C PHE A 342 -1.44 3.69 -6.77
N ARG A 343 -0.95 3.26 -5.63
CA ARG A 343 0.32 3.71 -5.06
C ARG A 343 1.27 2.53 -4.92
N ILE A 344 2.55 2.76 -5.05
CA ILE A 344 3.58 1.73 -4.91
C ILE A 344 3.97 1.63 -3.43
N GLY A 345 4.06 0.42 -2.90
CA GLY A 345 4.73 0.17 -1.62
C GLY A 345 6.10 -0.47 -1.82
N LEU A 346 7.04 -0.24 -0.89
CA LEU A 346 8.30 -0.98 -0.82
C LEU A 346 8.54 -1.48 0.59
N PHE A 347 9.09 -2.66 0.73
CA PHE A 347 9.64 -3.12 2.00
C PHE A 347 11.11 -3.52 1.86
N VAL A 348 11.86 -3.36 2.93
CA VAL A 348 13.30 -3.66 3.00
C VAL A 348 13.51 -5.16 3.10
N MET A 349 14.52 -5.69 2.40
CA MET A 349 14.85 -7.12 2.36
C MET A 349 16.08 -7.44 3.22
#